data_f7b2fe5033824bc2dba924d3fbff9819
#
_entry.id   f7b2fe5033824bc2dba924d3fbff9819
#
_cell.length_a   1.000
_cell.length_b   1.000
_cell.length_c   1.000
_cell.angle_alpha   90.00
_cell.angle_beta   90.00
_cell.angle_gamma   90.00
#
_symmetry.space_group_name_H-M   'P 1'
#
loop_
_entity.id
_entity.type
_entity.pdbx_description
1 polymer ?
#
loop_
_entity_poly.entity_id
_entity_poly.type
_entity_poly.pdbx_seq_one_letter_code
_entity_poly.pdbx_strand_id
1 'polypeptide(L)'
;GLGVLGTAVANIALSFGMRILVAESFRPENSSKSVEQHKPEFKRVPFQDLLSQSDVISLHCPLTAETKDLFDLQTFKTMKKNALLINTARGGLINDEALLHALENKLIAGAALDVLDHEPPAADHPLLTSGLPNLIVTPHIAWAAKEARQRSLDEIAKNIACYLKGEPRNVVTA
;
A
#
# COMPACT_ATOMS: atom_id res chain seq x y z
N GLY A 1 3.00 -1.66 5.71
CA GLY A 1 3.95 -2.72 5.33
C GLY A 1 5.35 -2.20 5.06
N LEU A 2 6.37 -2.85 5.59
CA LEU A 2 7.78 -2.49 5.42
C LEU A 2 8.52 -3.58 4.61
N GLY A 3 7.96 -3.95 3.47
CA GLY A 3 8.61 -4.78 2.45
C GLY A 3 9.57 -3.97 1.59
N VAL A 4 9.96 -4.51 0.43
CA VAL A 4 10.89 -3.83 -0.51
C VAL A 4 10.36 -2.44 -0.90
N LEU A 5 9.09 -2.34 -1.31
CA LEU A 5 8.48 -1.09 -1.72
C LEU A 5 8.31 -0.11 -0.55
N GLY A 6 7.77 -0.57 0.58
CA GLY A 6 7.59 0.28 1.75
C GLY A 6 8.90 0.83 2.29
N THR A 7 9.97 0.03 2.27
CA THR A 7 11.32 0.50 2.66
C THR A 7 11.85 1.55 1.68
N ALA A 8 11.65 1.37 0.38
CA ALA A 8 12.08 2.35 -0.62
C ALA A 8 11.34 3.69 -0.44
N VAL A 9 10.02 3.65 -0.23
CA VAL A 9 9.22 4.85 0.05
C VAL A 9 9.65 5.53 1.34
N ALA A 10 9.89 4.76 2.42
CA ALA A 10 10.35 5.30 3.70
C ALA A 10 11.71 6.01 3.56
N ASN A 11 12.66 5.44 2.82
CA ASN A 11 13.97 6.06 2.59
C ASN A 11 13.87 7.38 1.80
N ILE A 12 12.99 7.43 0.79
CA ILE A 12 12.73 8.67 0.04
C ILE A 12 12.11 9.72 0.97
N ALA A 13 11.12 9.34 1.77
CA ALA A 13 10.47 10.24 2.71
C ALA A 13 11.45 10.80 3.77
N LEU A 14 12.38 9.98 4.27
CA LEU A 14 13.46 10.45 5.14
C LEU A 14 14.33 11.52 4.47
N SER A 15 14.62 11.38 3.18
CA SER A 15 15.39 12.38 2.42
C SER A 15 14.67 13.71 2.30
N PHE A 16 13.35 13.73 2.44
CA PHE A 16 12.53 14.94 2.56
C PHE A 16 12.39 15.44 4.00
N GLY A 17 13.09 14.84 4.98
CA GLY A 17 13.03 15.23 6.39
C GLY A 17 11.76 14.74 7.11
N MET A 18 11.01 13.79 6.54
CA MET A 18 9.82 13.23 7.16
C MET A 18 10.18 12.25 8.27
N ARG A 19 9.43 12.26 9.36
CA ARG A 19 9.51 11.23 10.42
C ARG A 19 8.71 10.00 9.98
N ILE A 20 9.33 8.82 10.02
CA ILE A 20 8.70 7.58 9.61
C ILE A 20 8.14 6.83 10.82
N LEU A 21 6.88 6.45 10.73
CA LEU A 21 6.21 5.52 11.63
C LEU A 21 5.85 4.25 10.86
N VAL A 22 6.05 3.10 11.47
CA VAL A 22 5.70 1.80 10.87
C VAL A 22 4.74 1.09 11.80
N ALA A 23 3.58 0.66 11.29
CA ALA A 23 2.65 -0.14 12.08
C ALA A 23 3.27 -1.48 12.49
N GLU A 24 2.89 -1.99 13.65
CA GLU A 24 3.12 -3.38 14.04
C GLU A 24 2.53 -4.33 13.00
N SER A 25 3.06 -5.55 12.95
CA SER A 25 2.64 -6.54 11.98
C SER A 25 1.25 -7.08 12.33
N PHE A 26 0.38 -7.19 11.32
CA PHE A 26 -0.88 -7.93 11.44
C PHE A 26 -0.69 -9.44 11.16
N ARG A 27 0.54 -9.87 10.85
CA ARG A 27 0.83 -11.30 10.63
C ARG A 27 0.88 -12.03 11.96
N PRO A 28 0.37 -13.28 12.04
CA PRO A 28 0.60 -14.15 13.19
C PRO A 28 2.10 -14.31 13.46
N GLU A 29 2.50 -14.39 14.73
CA GLU A 29 3.92 -14.47 15.15
C GLU A 29 4.69 -15.64 14.52
N ASN A 30 3.98 -16.71 14.11
CA ASN A 30 4.56 -17.91 13.50
C ASN A 30 4.66 -17.89 11.98
N SER A 31 4.26 -16.82 11.30
CA SER A 31 4.41 -16.73 9.85
C SER A 31 5.86 -16.42 9.51
N SER A 32 6.50 -17.41 8.87
CA SER A 32 7.91 -17.49 8.45
C SER A 32 8.67 -16.17 8.32
N LYS A 33 9.81 -16.12 9.01
CA LYS A 33 10.87 -15.11 8.96
C LYS A 33 11.55 -15.08 7.58
N SER A 34 10.89 -14.61 6.55
CA SER A 34 11.54 -14.38 5.27
C SER A 34 11.71 -12.89 5.05
N VAL A 35 12.99 -12.50 4.86
CA VAL A 35 13.48 -11.18 4.45
C VAL A 35 13.66 -10.16 5.58
N GLU A 36 14.49 -10.49 6.57
CA GLU A 36 15.04 -9.52 7.54
C GLU A 36 16.46 -9.03 7.21
N GLN A 37 16.90 -9.10 5.95
CA GLN A 37 18.23 -8.61 5.59
C GLN A 37 18.18 -7.13 5.19
N HIS A 38 18.84 -6.28 6.00
CA HIS A 38 19.17 -4.86 5.73
C HIS A 38 17.99 -3.87 5.74
N LYS A 39 17.15 -3.88 6.77
CA LYS A 39 16.16 -2.82 6.98
C LYS A 39 16.70 -1.77 7.93
N PRO A 40 16.60 -0.47 7.60
CA PRO A 40 16.78 0.56 8.62
C PRO A 40 15.79 0.28 9.75
N GLU A 41 16.26 0.40 10.98
CA GLU A 41 15.47 0.06 12.17
C GLU A 41 14.43 1.15 12.44
N PHE A 42 13.33 1.12 11.66
CA PHE A 42 12.19 2.01 11.90
C PHE A 42 11.42 1.52 13.13
N LYS A 43 11.18 2.42 14.06
CA LYS A 43 10.35 2.13 15.22
C LYS A 43 8.94 1.71 14.80
N ARG A 44 8.54 0.51 15.19
CA ARG A 44 7.15 0.06 15.05
C ARG A 44 6.31 0.62 16.18
N VAL A 45 5.08 0.99 15.84
CA VAL A 45 4.09 1.53 16.77
C VAL A 45 2.76 0.79 16.61
N PRO A 46 1.90 0.77 17.63
CA PRO A 46 0.54 0.29 17.50
C PRO A 46 -0.17 0.99 16.34
N PHE A 47 -1.07 0.28 15.66
CA PHE A 47 -1.77 0.82 14.48
C PHE A 47 -2.54 2.10 14.80
N GLN A 48 -3.19 2.15 15.96
CA GLN A 48 -3.94 3.33 16.41
C GLN A 48 -3.03 4.55 16.60
N ASP A 49 -1.82 4.35 17.11
CA ASP A 49 -0.84 5.43 17.28
C ASP A 49 -0.34 5.93 15.92
N LEU A 50 -0.14 5.02 14.94
CA LEU A 50 0.19 5.40 13.58
C LEU A 50 -0.91 6.27 12.98
N LEU A 51 -2.18 5.87 13.08
CA LEU A 51 -3.32 6.60 12.54
C LEU A 51 -3.41 8.03 13.10
N SER A 52 -3.32 8.15 14.43
CA SER A 52 -3.49 9.45 15.12
C SER A 52 -2.30 10.40 14.95
N GLN A 53 -1.11 9.89 14.62
CA GLN A 53 0.10 10.69 14.53
C GLN A 53 0.53 11.02 13.10
N SER A 54 0.04 10.28 12.09
CA SER A 54 0.51 10.42 10.70
C SER A 54 -0.18 11.57 9.97
N ASP A 55 0.61 12.33 9.21
CA ASP A 55 0.11 13.33 8.26
C ASP A 55 -0.09 12.71 6.87
N VAL A 56 0.69 11.66 6.54
CA VAL A 56 0.54 10.86 5.32
C VAL A 56 0.62 9.39 5.68
N ILE A 57 -0.34 8.59 5.23
CA ILE A 57 -0.32 7.13 5.37
C ILE A 57 -0.23 6.52 3.98
N SER A 58 0.79 5.67 3.76
CA SER A 58 0.98 4.93 2.53
C SER A 58 0.93 3.43 2.76
N LEU A 59 0.07 2.74 1.99
CA LEU A 59 -0.20 1.31 2.16
C LEU A 59 0.76 0.48 1.28
N HIS A 60 1.45 -0.47 1.93
CA HIS A 60 2.40 -1.39 1.29
C HIS A 60 2.29 -2.82 1.84
N CYS A 61 1.18 -3.14 2.53
CA CYS A 61 0.91 -4.48 3.03
C CYS A 61 0.15 -5.31 1.99
N PRO A 62 0.25 -6.65 2.04
CA PRO A 62 -0.59 -7.52 1.23
C PRO A 62 -2.05 -7.48 1.72
N LEU A 63 -2.98 -7.81 0.82
CA LEU A 63 -4.37 -8.11 1.18
C LEU A 63 -4.43 -9.54 1.71
N THR A 64 -4.89 -9.68 2.94
CA THR A 64 -5.13 -10.95 3.64
C THR A 64 -6.46 -10.86 4.38
N ALA A 65 -6.89 -11.93 5.04
CA ALA A 65 -8.10 -11.88 5.86
C ALA A 65 -8.00 -10.84 6.98
N GLU A 66 -6.80 -10.65 7.55
CA GLU A 66 -6.55 -9.71 8.65
C GLU A 66 -6.41 -8.27 8.18
N THR A 67 -6.13 -8.04 6.90
CA THR A 67 -5.93 -6.69 6.34
C THR A 67 -7.05 -6.25 5.40
N LYS A 68 -8.01 -7.12 5.12
CA LYS A 68 -9.21 -6.75 4.37
C LYS A 68 -9.99 -5.69 5.15
N ASP A 69 -10.45 -4.65 4.44
CA ASP A 69 -11.17 -3.51 5.01
C ASP A 69 -10.45 -2.88 6.25
N LEU A 70 -9.10 -2.95 6.26
CA LEU A 70 -8.28 -2.37 7.33
C LEU A 70 -8.57 -0.89 7.54
N PHE A 71 -8.94 -0.19 6.47
CA PHE A 71 -9.39 1.20 6.49
C PHE A 71 -10.91 1.24 6.37
N ASP A 72 -11.58 1.04 7.49
CA ASP A 72 -13.00 1.20 7.71
C ASP A 72 -13.35 2.60 8.25
N LEU A 73 -14.63 2.87 8.50
CA LEU A 73 -15.08 4.15 9.01
C LEU A 73 -14.47 4.49 10.39
N GLN A 74 -14.24 3.51 11.24
CA GLN A 74 -13.65 3.75 12.57
C GLN A 74 -12.17 4.12 12.45
N THR A 75 -11.46 3.49 11.54
CA THR A 75 -10.08 3.82 11.20
C THR A 75 -9.96 5.26 10.70
N PHE A 76 -10.83 5.70 9.77
CA PHE A 76 -10.84 7.07 9.28
C PHE A 76 -11.12 8.10 10.40
N LYS A 77 -12.02 7.80 11.35
CA LYS A 77 -12.30 8.68 12.49
C LYS A 77 -11.10 8.86 13.42
N THR A 78 -10.16 7.92 13.43
CA THR A 78 -8.95 7.99 14.28
C THR A 78 -7.82 8.78 13.62
N MET A 79 -7.87 8.94 12.29
CA MET A 79 -6.86 9.69 11.53
C MET A 79 -6.93 11.20 11.84
N LYS A 80 -5.84 11.90 11.54
CA LYS A 80 -5.84 13.37 11.55
C LYS A 80 -6.73 13.91 10.44
N LYS A 81 -7.46 14.99 10.69
CA LYS A 81 -8.32 15.65 9.68
C LYS A 81 -7.55 16.17 8.47
N ASN A 82 -6.28 16.48 8.64
CA ASN A 82 -5.38 16.91 7.56
C ASN A 82 -4.56 15.76 6.96
N ALA A 83 -4.80 14.51 7.36
CA ALA A 83 -4.08 13.36 6.85
C ALA A 83 -4.42 13.05 5.39
N LEU A 84 -3.43 12.53 4.66
CA LEU A 84 -3.57 11.98 3.32
C LEU A 84 -3.41 10.46 3.36
N LEU A 85 -4.26 9.74 2.63
CA LEU A 85 -4.15 8.29 2.45
C LEU A 85 -3.70 7.97 1.02
N ILE A 86 -2.68 7.12 0.88
CA ILE A 86 -2.17 6.67 -0.42
C ILE A 86 -2.22 5.15 -0.47
N ASN A 87 -2.88 4.61 -1.50
CA ASN A 87 -2.96 3.17 -1.73
C ASN A 87 -2.50 2.81 -3.14
N THR A 88 -1.30 2.24 -3.24
CA THR A 88 -0.76 1.60 -4.44
C THR A 88 -0.52 0.10 -4.22
N ALA A 89 -1.16 -0.49 -3.22
CA ALA A 89 -0.98 -1.89 -2.84
C ALA A 89 -2.12 -2.79 -3.35
N ARG A 90 -3.27 -2.79 -2.69
CA ARG A 90 -4.47 -3.56 -3.06
C ARG A 90 -5.72 -2.79 -2.64
N GLY A 91 -6.75 -2.78 -3.50
CA GLY A 91 -8.01 -2.05 -3.24
C GLY A 91 -8.71 -2.52 -1.99
N GLY A 92 -8.89 -3.82 -1.82
CA GLY A 92 -9.59 -4.39 -0.67
C GLY A 92 -8.95 -4.13 0.73
N LEU A 93 -7.87 -3.36 0.82
CA LEU A 93 -7.36 -2.82 2.09
C LEU A 93 -8.22 -1.68 2.63
N ILE A 94 -9.01 -1.05 1.78
CA ILE A 94 -9.86 0.09 2.10
C ILE A 94 -11.31 -0.29 1.79
N ASN A 95 -12.20 -0.01 2.71
CA ASN A 95 -13.63 -0.07 2.45
C ASN A 95 -14.06 1.17 1.66
N ASP A 96 -14.54 0.99 0.43
CA ASP A 96 -14.84 2.09 -0.51
C ASP A 96 -15.95 3.01 -0.01
N GLU A 97 -17.01 2.47 0.62
CA GLU A 97 -18.09 3.28 1.21
C GLU A 97 -17.59 4.12 2.39
N ALA A 98 -16.74 3.52 3.23
CA ALA A 98 -16.14 4.23 4.35
C ALA A 98 -15.20 5.34 3.88
N LEU A 99 -14.43 5.11 2.82
CA LEU A 99 -13.57 6.14 2.22
C LEU A 99 -14.39 7.28 1.63
N LEU A 100 -15.43 6.97 0.84
CA LEU A 100 -16.32 7.97 0.28
C LEU A 100 -16.90 8.86 1.39
N HIS A 101 -17.47 8.23 2.42
CA HIS A 101 -18.00 8.94 3.58
C HIS A 101 -16.93 9.81 4.27
N ALA A 102 -15.71 9.29 4.44
CA ALA A 102 -14.63 10.02 5.11
C ALA A 102 -14.19 11.27 4.32
N LEU A 103 -14.15 11.18 2.99
CA LEU A 103 -13.78 12.30 2.13
C LEU A 103 -14.88 13.37 2.06
N GLU A 104 -16.14 12.97 1.90
CA GLU A 104 -17.31 13.86 1.88
C GLU A 104 -17.44 14.64 3.19
N ASN A 105 -17.24 13.96 4.32
CA ASN A 105 -17.36 14.55 5.65
C ASN A 105 -16.05 15.14 6.19
N LYS A 106 -15.00 15.21 5.37
CA LYS A 106 -13.69 15.79 5.71
C LYS A 106 -13.10 15.19 7.00
N LEU A 107 -13.27 13.87 7.18
CA LEU A 107 -12.59 13.12 8.25
C LEU A 107 -11.09 13.05 7.99
N ILE A 108 -10.69 13.04 6.70
CA ILE A 108 -9.31 13.16 6.22
C ILE A 108 -9.23 14.23 5.12
N ALA A 109 -8.05 14.73 4.83
CA ALA A 109 -7.88 15.78 3.82
C ALA A 109 -8.04 15.26 2.40
N GLY A 110 -7.61 14.04 2.11
CA GLY A 110 -7.71 13.46 0.78
C GLY A 110 -7.17 12.04 0.68
N ALA A 111 -7.39 11.43 -0.47
CA ALA A 111 -6.85 10.11 -0.80
C ALA A 111 -6.35 10.04 -2.24
N ALA A 112 -5.32 9.19 -2.46
CA ALA A 112 -4.83 8.82 -3.78
C ALA A 112 -4.78 7.29 -3.90
N LEU A 113 -5.52 6.75 -4.86
CA LEU A 113 -5.67 5.32 -5.09
C LEU A 113 -5.16 4.95 -6.48
N ASP A 114 -4.28 3.97 -6.57
CA ASP A 114 -3.92 3.35 -7.86
C ASP A 114 -4.64 2.01 -8.05
N VAL A 115 -5.39 1.57 -7.03
CA VAL A 115 -6.05 0.27 -6.99
C VAL A 115 -7.45 0.40 -6.39
N LEU A 116 -8.40 -0.40 -6.89
CA LEU A 116 -9.75 -0.53 -6.39
C LEU A 116 -10.04 -1.99 -5.99
N ASP A 117 -11.07 -2.23 -5.18
CA ASP A 117 -11.39 -3.60 -4.71
C ASP A 117 -11.70 -4.55 -5.88
N HIS A 118 -12.41 -4.06 -6.90
CA HIS A 118 -12.68 -4.78 -8.15
C HIS A 118 -12.05 -4.08 -9.34
N GLU A 119 -11.23 -4.79 -10.09
CA GLU A 119 -10.53 -4.31 -11.28
C GLU A 119 -10.77 -5.27 -12.48
N PRO A 120 -11.24 -4.76 -13.64
CA PRO A 120 -11.64 -3.37 -13.91
C PRO A 120 -12.91 -2.97 -13.13
N PRO A 121 -12.99 -1.72 -12.63
CA PRO A 121 -14.17 -1.24 -11.93
C PRO A 121 -15.36 -1.05 -12.88
N ALA A 122 -16.57 -1.14 -12.35
CA ALA A 122 -17.78 -0.75 -13.09
C ALA A 122 -17.77 0.75 -13.40
N ALA A 123 -18.39 1.14 -14.52
CA ALA A 123 -18.40 2.54 -14.97
C ALA A 123 -19.11 3.49 -13.97
N ASP A 124 -20.05 2.96 -13.19
CA ASP A 124 -20.80 3.65 -12.15
C ASP A 124 -20.19 3.51 -10.74
N HIS A 125 -18.95 3.04 -10.65
CA HIS A 125 -18.28 2.84 -9.37
C HIS A 125 -18.28 4.14 -8.53
N PRO A 126 -18.75 4.12 -7.26
CA PRO A 126 -18.99 5.31 -6.47
C PRO A 126 -17.77 6.24 -6.34
N LEU A 127 -16.58 5.70 -6.13
CA LEU A 127 -15.36 6.51 -6.03
C LEU A 127 -15.00 7.18 -7.37
N LEU A 128 -15.30 6.57 -8.53
CA LEU A 128 -15.03 7.15 -9.84
C LEU A 128 -16.04 8.23 -10.23
N THR A 129 -17.28 8.08 -9.80
CA THR A 129 -18.38 9.00 -10.14
C THR A 129 -18.63 10.07 -9.10
N SER A 130 -17.95 10.02 -7.95
CA SER A 130 -18.14 10.95 -6.82
C SER A 130 -17.87 12.42 -7.16
N GLY A 131 -16.99 12.70 -8.11
CA GLY A 131 -16.56 14.07 -8.43
C GLY A 131 -15.81 14.78 -7.28
N LEU A 132 -15.35 14.06 -6.28
CA LEU A 132 -14.67 14.63 -5.11
C LEU A 132 -13.33 15.26 -5.48
N PRO A 133 -13.07 16.54 -5.17
CA PRO A 133 -11.83 17.22 -5.52
C PRO A 133 -10.62 16.75 -4.71
N ASN A 134 -10.86 16.04 -3.61
CA ASN A 134 -9.85 15.50 -2.70
C ASN A 134 -9.62 13.99 -2.87
N LEU A 135 -10.04 13.42 -4.01
CA LEU A 135 -9.78 12.04 -4.41
C LEU A 135 -9.07 12.00 -5.76
N ILE A 136 -7.96 11.29 -5.82
CA ILE A 136 -7.25 10.95 -7.05
C ILE A 136 -7.33 9.44 -7.25
N VAL A 137 -7.78 9.00 -8.42
CA VAL A 137 -7.77 7.58 -8.80
C VAL A 137 -6.98 7.42 -10.10
N THR A 138 -6.04 6.48 -10.13
CA THR A 138 -5.25 6.12 -11.30
C THR A 138 -5.50 4.64 -11.67
N PRO A 139 -5.38 4.24 -12.95
CA PRO A 139 -5.85 2.93 -13.41
C PRO A 139 -4.78 1.84 -13.23
N HIS A 140 -4.33 1.59 -12.00
CA HIS A 140 -3.34 0.57 -11.61
C HIS A 140 -2.04 0.67 -12.43
N ILE A 141 -1.48 1.87 -12.48
CA ILE A 141 -0.30 2.21 -13.31
C ILE A 141 0.92 2.66 -12.50
N ALA A 142 0.95 2.50 -11.20
CA ALA A 142 2.10 2.87 -10.38
C ALA A 142 3.41 2.14 -10.79
N TRP A 143 3.29 1.03 -11.53
CA TRP A 143 4.39 0.26 -12.12
C TRP A 143 4.85 0.77 -13.50
N ALA A 144 4.16 1.73 -14.13
CA ALA A 144 4.26 2.04 -15.56
C ALA A 144 5.53 2.81 -15.97
N ALA A 145 6.39 3.22 -15.02
CA ALA A 145 7.66 3.85 -15.34
C ALA A 145 8.51 2.96 -16.28
N LYS A 146 9.12 3.56 -17.30
CA LYS A 146 9.92 2.84 -18.31
C LYS A 146 10.98 1.96 -17.67
N GLU A 147 11.67 2.48 -16.66
CA GLU A 147 12.74 1.79 -15.94
C GLU A 147 12.21 0.61 -15.11
N ALA A 148 11.01 0.74 -14.52
CA ALA A 148 10.36 -0.35 -13.79
C ALA A 148 9.96 -1.49 -14.74
N ARG A 149 9.39 -1.15 -15.88
CA ARG A 149 9.02 -2.11 -16.94
C ARG A 149 10.24 -2.83 -17.49
N GLN A 150 11.33 -2.10 -17.77
CA GLN A 150 12.56 -2.71 -18.25
C GLN A 150 13.14 -3.70 -17.22
N ARG A 151 13.22 -3.31 -15.93
CA ARG A 151 13.66 -4.22 -14.87
C ARG A 151 12.80 -5.48 -14.79
N SER A 152 11.49 -5.36 -14.97
CA SER A 152 10.59 -6.50 -14.97
C SER A 152 10.88 -7.48 -16.12
N LEU A 153 11.11 -6.97 -17.33
CA LEU A 153 11.48 -7.78 -18.49
C LEU A 153 12.85 -8.48 -18.29
N ASP A 154 13.82 -7.74 -17.74
CA ASP A 154 15.14 -8.30 -17.44
C ASP A 154 15.07 -9.44 -16.41
N GLU A 155 14.21 -9.29 -15.39
CA GLU A 155 14.00 -10.35 -14.39
C GLU A 155 13.27 -11.57 -14.98
N ILE A 156 12.30 -11.37 -15.86
CA ILE A 156 11.65 -12.48 -16.59
C ILE A 156 12.69 -13.25 -17.41
N ALA A 157 13.51 -12.56 -18.17
CA ALA A 157 14.56 -13.19 -18.98
C ALA A 157 15.55 -14.00 -18.12
N LYS A 158 15.99 -13.44 -16.98
CA LYS A 158 16.85 -14.15 -16.01
C LYS A 158 16.17 -15.38 -15.41
N ASN A 159 14.88 -15.28 -15.04
CA ASN A 159 14.14 -16.42 -14.49
C ASN A 159 14.05 -17.56 -15.49
N ILE A 160 13.75 -17.26 -16.75
CA ILE A 160 13.72 -18.26 -17.84
C ILE A 160 15.10 -18.90 -18.04
N ALA A 161 16.16 -18.08 -18.12
CA ALA A 161 17.52 -18.58 -18.31
C ALA A 161 17.97 -19.50 -17.16
N CYS A 162 17.66 -19.15 -15.92
CA CYS A 162 17.97 -19.97 -14.75
C CYS A 162 17.14 -21.28 -14.74
N TYR A 163 15.85 -21.19 -15.08
CA TYR A 163 14.99 -22.38 -15.16
C TYR A 163 15.52 -23.41 -16.18
N LEU A 164 15.93 -22.94 -17.35
CA LEU A 164 16.51 -23.80 -18.41
C LEU A 164 17.83 -24.46 -17.99
N LYS A 165 18.56 -23.89 -17.03
CA LYS A 165 19.78 -24.48 -16.46
C LYS A 165 19.52 -25.43 -15.28
N GLY A 166 18.27 -25.60 -14.85
CA GLY A 166 17.93 -26.37 -13.66
C GLY A 166 18.18 -25.65 -12.33
N GLU A 167 18.38 -24.32 -12.37
CA GLU A 167 18.66 -23.45 -11.21
C GLU A 167 17.51 -22.43 -11.01
N PRO A 168 16.28 -22.85 -10.73
CA PRO A 168 15.14 -21.95 -10.66
C PRO A 168 15.32 -20.91 -9.55
N ARG A 169 14.96 -19.64 -9.85
CA ARG A 169 14.99 -18.51 -8.93
C ARG A 169 13.62 -17.85 -8.85
N ASN A 170 13.36 -17.10 -7.78
CA ASN A 170 12.07 -16.43 -7.51
C ASN A 170 10.89 -17.42 -7.56
N VAL A 171 11.08 -18.64 -7.08
CA VAL A 171 10.03 -19.65 -7.04
C VAL A 171 9.00 -19.25 -6.00
N VAL A 172 7.73 -19.22 -6.42
CA VAL A 172 6.60 -19.02 -5.51
C VAL A 172 6.12 -20.40 -5.06
N THR A 173 6.20 -20.65 -3.76
CA THR A 173 5.60 -21.85 -3.14
C THR A 173 4.22 -21.47 -2.59
N ALA A 174 3.23 -22.32 -2.85
CA ALA A 174 1.88 -22.15 -2.33
C ALA A 174 1.84 -22.31 -0.79
#